data_2c8318120357d61b3762da02b124fe5a
#
_entry.id   2c8318120357d61b3762da02b124fe5a
#
_cell.length_a   1.000
_cell.length_b   1.000
_cell.length_c   1.000
_cell.angle_alpha   90.00
_cell.angle_beta   90.00
_cell.angle_gamma   90.00
#
_symmetry.space_group_name_H-M   'P 1'
#
loop_
_entity.id
_entity.type
_entity.pdbx_description
1 polymer ?
#
loop_
_entity_poly.entity_id
_entity_poly.type
_entity_poly.pdbx_seq_one_letter_code
_entity_poly.pdbx_strand_id
1 'polypeptide(L)'
;MLEQLKKEVYEANMDLVAKGMVIYTWGNVSGIDREKGLVVIKPSGVDYATMTWEDMVVVDMEGNVVEGKYKPSSDTPTHLVIYKAFPQTGGVVHTHSTSGLTF
;
A
#
# COMPACT_ATOMS: atom_id res chain seq x y z
N MET A 1 -15.04 -0.24 -4.74
CA MET A 1 -14.76 0.45 -3.48
C MET A 1 -13.41 1.15 -3.55
N LEU A 2 -13.38 2.43 -3.23
CA LEU A 2 -12.15 3.24 -3.18
C LEU A 2 -11.33 3.25 -4.48
N GLU A 3 -12.00 3.30 -5.64
CA GLU A 3 -11.30 3.25 -6.93
C GLU A 3 -10.27 4.36 -7.08
N GLN A 4 -10.60 5.58 -6.66
CA GLN A 4 -9.66 6.70 -6.76
C GLN A 4 -8.43 6.47 -5.90
N LEU A 5 -8.62 6.01 -4.67
CA LEU A 5 -7.51 5.72 -3.77
C LEU A 5 -6.66 4.57 -4.29
N LYS A 6 -7.30 3.53 -4.85
CA LYS A 6 -6.59 2.41 -5.48
C LYS A 6 -5.69 2.89 -6.62
N LYS A 7 -6.20 3.79 -7.46
CA LYS A 7 -5.42 4.34 -8.57
C LYS A 7 -4.24 5.15 -8.07
N GLU A 8 -4.44 5.97 -7.06
CA GLU A 8 -3.38 6.78 -6.47
C GLU A 8 -2.29 5.91 -5.86
N VAL A 9 -2.67 4.88 -5.12
CA VAL A 9 -1.72 3.94 -4.51
C VAL A 9 -0.97 3.15 -5.59
N TYR A 10 -1.68 2.71 -6.62
CA TYR A 10 -1.05 2.02 -7.75
C TYR A 10 0.00 2.92 -8.42
N GLU A 11 -0.36 4.14 -8.74
CA GLU A 11 0.56 5.08 -9.40
C GLU A 11 1.78 5.37 -8.54
N ALA A 12 1.60 5.52 -7.23
CA ALA A 12 2.69 5.75 -6.30
C ALA A 12 3.65 4.56 -6.24
N ASN A 13 3.11 3.33 -6.27
CA ASN A 13 3.94 2.12 -6.32
C ASN A 13 4.73 2.06 -7.63
N MET A 14 4.09 2.35 -8.74
CA MET A 14 4.76 2.34 -10.04
C MET A 14 5.83 3.44 -10.14
N ASP A 15 5.61 4.56 -9.48
CA ASP A 15 6.58 5.65 -9.42
C ASP A 15 7.84 5.22 -8.65
N LEU A 16 7.69 4.44 -7.59
CA LEU A 16 8.84 3.87 -6.89
C LEU A 16 9.67 2.97 -7.80
N VAL A 17 9.00 2.15 -8.61
CA VAL A 17 9.67 1.28 -9.58
C VAL A 17 10.44 2.12 -10.60
N ALA A 18 9.81 3.17 -11.14
CA ALA A 18 10.42 4.05 -12.13
C ALA A 18 11.66 4.76 -11.58
N LYS A 19 11.69 5.02 -10.28
CA LYS A 19 12.83 5.68 -9.62
C LYS A 19 13.88 4.70 -9.12
N GLY A 20 13.70 3.40 -9.36
CA GLY A 20 14.65 2.39 -8.90
C GLY A 20 14.69 2.22 -7.39
N MET A 21 13.63 2.60 -6.68
CA MET A 21 13.58 2.52 -5.21
C MET A 21 13.09 1.17 -4.71
N VAL A 22 12.70 0.28 -5.60
CA VAL A 22 12.26 -1.07 -5.25
C VAL A 22 13.03 -2.08 -6.08
N ILE A 23 13.21 -3.29 -5.53
CA ILE A 23 13.84 -4.41 -6.20
C ILE A 23 12.85 -5.56 -6.15
N TYR A 24 12.50 -6.10 -7.33
CA TYR A 24 11.48 -7.15 -7.46
C TYR A 24 10.14 -6.67 -6.91
N THR A 25 9.60 -7.39 -5.89
CA THR A 25 8.34 -7.03 -5.26
C THR A 25 8.53 -6.33 -3.91
N TRP A 26 9.76 -6.00 -3.56
CA TRP A 26 10.09 -5.38 -2.28
C TRP A 26 9.91 -3.86 -2.35
N GLY A 27 9.42 -3.31 -1.27
CA GLY A 27 9.07 -1.90 -1.21
C GLY A 27 7.65 -1.68 -1.70
N ASN A 28 6.92 -0.81 -1.03
CA ASN A 28 5.52 -0.56 -1.40
C ASN A 28 5.00 0.73 -0.79
N VAL A 29 3.88 1.18 -1.36
CA VAL A 29 3.16 2.36 -0.91
C VAL A 29 1.75 1.94 -0.54
N SER A 30 1.20 2.53 0.51
CA SER A 30 -0.22 2.39 0.86
C SER A 30 -0.86 3.76 1.02
N GLY A 31 -2.17 3.79 1.01
CA GLY A 31 -2.95 4.98 1.30
C GLY A 31 -4.12 4.63 2.22
N ILE A 32 -4.64 5.60 2.93
CA ILE A 32 -5.72 5.40 3.90
C ILE A 32 -6.90 6.32 3.60
N ASP A 33 -8.10 5.78 3.75
CA ASP A 33 -9.34 6.55 3.84
C ASP A 33 -9.74 6.59 5.31
N ARG A 34 -9.49 7.70 5.96
CA ARG A 34 -9.71 7.83 7.40
C ARG A 34 -11.17 7.84 7.78
N GLU A 35 -12.04 8.32 6.91
CA GLU A 35 -13.47 8.30 7.16
C GLU A 35 -14.00 6.88 7.27
N LYS A 36 -13.51 6.01 6.40
CA LYS A 36 -13.96 4.62 6.34
C LYS A 36 -13.11 3.69 7.19
N GLY A 37 -11.93 4.15 7.65
CA GLY A 37 -11.02 3.30 8.38
C GLY A 37 -10.45 2.18 7.53
N LEU A 38 -10.21 2.44 6.25
CA LEU A 38 -9.73 1.44 5.28
C LEU A 38 -8.40 1.87 4.67
N VAL A 39 -7.53 0.89 4.46
CA VAL A 39 -6.20 1.09 3.87
C VAL A 39 -6.12 0.33 2.56
N VAL A 40 -5.61 1.00 1.52
CA VAL A 40 -5.33 0.38 0.23
C VAL A 40 -3.83 0.12 0.16
N ILE A 41 -3.45 -1.12 -0.16
CA ILE A 41 -2.05 -1.53 -0.24
C ILE A 41 -1.85 -2.49 -1.41
N LYS A 42 -0.62 -2.55 -1.91
CA LYS A 42 -0.31 -3.45 -3.02
C LYS A 42 -0.48 -4.91 -2.58
N PRO A 43 -0.86 -5.80 -3.52
CA PRO A 43 -0.94 -7.23 -3.23
C PRO A 43 0.45 -7.85 -3.03
N SER A 44 0.49 -8.93 -2.25
CA SER A 44 1.71 -9.69 -2.01
C SER A 44 2.01 -10.58 -3.23
N GLY A 45 3.26 -10.60 -3.63
CA GLY A 45 3.73 -11.54 -4.65
C GLY A 45 3.28 -11.26 -6.07
N VAL A 46 2.67 -10.13 -6.33
CA VAL A 46 2.30 -9.73 -7.68
C VAL A 46 3.42 -8.86 -8.26
N ASP A 47 3.86 -9.22 -9.46
CA ASP A 47 4.93 -8.52 -10.15
C ASP A 47 4.45 -7.12 -10.58
N TYR A 48 5.30 -6.12 -10.37
CA TYR A 48 4.99 -4.75 -10.78
C TYR A 48 4.68 -4.65 -12.29
N ALA A 49 5.33 -5.48 -13.11
CA ALA A 49 5.14 -5.45 -14.56
C ALA A 49 3.72 -5.85 -14.99
N THR A 50 3.04 -6.66 -14.19
CA THR A 50 1.70 -7.17 -14.50
C THR A 50 0.61 -6.62 -13.60
N MET A 51 0.98 -5.92 -12.53
CA MET A 51 0.03 -5.37 -11.56
C MET A 51 -0.79 -4.24 -12.18
N THR A 52 -2.08 -4.20 -11.82
CA THR A 52 -2.97 -3.10 -12.21
C THR A 52 -3.57 -2.48 -10.95
N TRP A 53 -4.18 -1.30 -11.09
CA TRP A 53 -4.83 -0.65 -9.95
C TRP A 53 -5.96 -1.50 -9.37
N GLU A 54 -6.58 -2.35 -10.19
CA GLU A 54 -7.65 -3.24 -9.74
C GLU A 54 -7.14 -4.36 -8.85
N ASP A 55 -5.85 -4.64 -8.88
CA ASP A 55 -5.23 -5.67 -8.05
C ASP A 55 -4.96 -5.17 -6.62
N MET A 56 -5.09 -3.88 -6.37
CA MET A 56 -4.89 -3.33 -5.03
C MET A 56 -5.85 -3.97 -4.03
N VAL A 57 -5.37 -4.15 -2.80
CA VAL A 57 -6.13 -4.81 -1.73
C VAL A 57 -6.58 -3.76 -0.72
N VAL A 58 -7.83 -3.85 -0.29
CA VAL A 58 -8.38 -3.00 0.76
C VAL A 58 -8.44 -3.80 2.05
N VAL A 59 -7.82 -3.26 3.09
CA VAL A 59 -7.83 -3.89 4.43
C VAL A 59 -8.38 -2.90 5.45
N ASP A 60 -8.92 -3.42 6.55
CA ASP A 60 -9.32 -2.57 7.68
C ASP A 60 -8.10 -2.30 8.58
N MET A 61 -8.29 -1.55 9.65
CA MET A 61 -7.21 -1.18 10.55
C MET A 61 -6.69 -2.37 11.38
N GLU A 62 -7.39 -3.49 11.35
CA GLU A 62 -6.96 -4.73 12.00
C GLU A 62 -6.21 -5.66 11.05
N GLY A 63 -6.11 -5.28 9.77
CA GLY A 63 -5.42 -6.06 8.76
C GLY A 63 -6.29 -7.09 8.06
N ASN A 64 -7.60 -7.08 8.27
CA ASN A 64 -8.50 -7.99 7.59
C ASN A 64 -8.80 -7.49 6.18
N VAL A 65 -8.79 -8.40 5.20
CA VAL A 65 -9.12 -8.05 3.83
C VAL A 65 -10.60 -7.74 3.70
N VAL A 66 -10.90 -6.54 3.24
CA VAL A 66 -12.27 -6.07 2.99
C VAL A 66 -12.64 -6.28 1.54
N GLU A 67 -11.69 -6.03 0.64
CA GLU A 67 -11.89 -6.19 -0.81
C GLU A 67 -10.56 -6.54 -1.46
N GLY A 68 -10.60 -7.45 -2.42
CA GLY A 68 -9.42 -7.84 -3.19
C GLY A 68 -9.33 -9.35 -3.34
N LYS A 69 -8.77 -9.80 -4.46
CA LYS A 69 -8.60 -11.23 -4.77
C LYS A 69 -7.24 -11.78 -4.34
N TYR A 70 -6.32 -10.92 -3.97
CA TYR A 70 -4.99 -11.31 -3.54
C TYR A 70 -4.81 -11.06 -2.05
N LYS A 71 -3.76 -11.65 -1.48
CA LYS A 71 -3.35 -11.31 -0.12
C LYS A 71 -2.71 -9.92 -0.14
N PRO A 72 -2.89 -9.12 0.92
CA PRO A 72 -2.20 -7.84 1.02
C PRO A 72 -0.70 -8.07 1.20
N SER A 73 0.09 -7.04 0.90
CA SER A 73 1.53 -7.07 1.10
C SER A 73 1.89 -7.57 2.50
N SER A 74 2.97 -8.32 2.61
CA SER A 74 3.49 -8.77 3.91
C SER A 74 3.89 -7.62 4.83
N ASP A 75 4.07 -6.42 4.26
CA ASP A 75 4.37 -5.21 5.03
C ASP A 75 3.14 -4.53 5.62
N THR A 76 1.95 -5.07 5.38
CA THR A 76 0.70 -4.49 5.86
C THR A 76 0.72 -4.19 7.37
N PRO A 77 1.18 -5.10 8.25
CA PRO A 77 1.23 -4.79 9.68
C PRO A 77 2.06 -3.54 9.99
N THR A 78 3.19 -3.36 9.32
CA THR A 78 4.05 -2.18 9.49
C THR A 78 3.31 -0.91 9.10
N HIS A 79 2.64 -0.92 7.95
CA HIS A 79 1.86 0.23 7.49
C HIS A 79 0.76 0.58 8.48
N LEU A 80 0.05 -0.41 9.00
CA LEU A 80 -1.05 -0.18 9.94
C LEU A 80 -0.54 0.41 11.26
N VAL A 81 0.61 -0.06 11.75
CA VAL A 81 1.23 0.50 12.95
C VAL A 81 1.53 1.99 12.75
N ILE A 82 2.07 2.36 11.59
CA ILE A 82 2.39 3.75 11.27
C ILE A 82 1.11 4.60 11.22
N TYR A 83 0.05 4.10 10.59
CA TYR A 83 -1.22 4.83 10.52
C TYR A 83 -1.84 5.05 11.90
N LYS A 84 -1.72 4.07 12.79
CA LYS A 84 -2.24 4.18 14.16
C LYS A 84 -1.40 5.13 15.00
N ALA A 85 -0.08 5.12 14.81
CA ALA A 85 0.84 5.96 15.58
C ALA A 85 0.81 7.43 15.11
N PHE A 86 0.51 7.65 13.83
CA PHE A 86 0.53 8.98 13.22
C PHE A 86 -0.81 9.28 12.57
N PRO A 87 -1.82 9.75 13.35
CA PRO A 87 -3.18 9.93 12.86
C PRO A 87 -3.35 10.89 11.68
N GLN A 88 -2.34 11.70 11.38
CA GLN A 88 -2.40 12.67 10.29
C GLN A 88 -1.76 12.15 9.00
N THR A 89 -1.15 10.96 9.04
CA THR A 89 -0.51 10.37 7.87
C THR A 89 -1.56 9.91 6.87
N GLY A 90 -1.44 10.35 5.62
CA GLY A 90 -2.33 9.93 4.53
C GLY A 90 -1.78 8.80 3.68
N GLY A 91 -0.48 8.57 3.73
CA GLY A 91 0.16 7.50 2.96
C GLY A 91 1.46 7.07 3.60
N VAL A 92 1.88 5.84 3.30
CA VAL A 92 3.14 5.26 3.80
C VAL A 92 3.91 4.66 2.64
N VAL A 93 5.20 4.99 2.57
CA VAL A 93 6.14 4.39 1.63
C VAL A 93 7.13 3.57 2.45
N HIS A 94 7.27 2.30 2.07
CA HIS A 94 8.23 1.40 2.72
C HIS A 94 9.19 0.85 1.67
N THR A 95 10.49 0.99 1.93
CA THR A 95 11.54 0.44 1.06
C THR A 95 12.52 -0.33 1.92
N HIS A 96 13.27 -1.23 1.29
CA HIS A 96 14.25 -2.06 2.01
C HIS A 96 15.54 -1.33 2.35
N SER A 97 15.80 -0.21 1.71
CA SER A 97 17.04 0.53 1.93
C SER A 97 16.94 1.56 3.06
N THR A 98 15.72 1.88 3.51
CA THR A 98 15.47 2.89 4.53
C THR A 98 14.31 2.46 5.40
N SER A 99 14.14 3.12 6.54
CA SER A 99 12.91 2.98 7.32
C SER A 99 11.74 3.58 6.52
N GLY A 100 10.52 3.28 6.93
CA GLY A 100 9.34 3.78 6.26
C GLY A 100 9.30 5.32 6.24
N LEU A 101 8.82 5.86 5.12
CA LEU A 101 8.59 7.29 4.96
C LEU A 101 7.09 7.55 4.99
N THR A 102 6.69 8.69 5.55
CA THR A 102 5.28 9.09 5.62
C THR A 102 5.05 10.35 4.80
N PHE A 103 3.84 10.46 4.22
CA PHE A 103 3.43 11.64 3.45
C PHE A 103 1.92 11.87 3.52
#